data_9f1a2caf3c18bcfe8d1841ec25f72707
#
_entry.id   9f1a2caf3c18bcfe8d1841ec25f72707
#
_cell.length_a   1.000
_cell.length_b   1.000
_cell.length_c   1.000
_cell.angle_alpha   90.00
_cell.angle_beta   90.00
_cell.angle_gamma   90.00
#
_symmetry.space_group_name_H-M   'P 1'
#
loop_
_entity.id
_entity.type
_entity.pdbx_description
1 polymer ?
#
loop_
_entity_poly.entity_id
_entity_poly.type
_entity_poly.pdbx_seq_one_letter_code
_entity_poly.pdbx_strand_id
1 'polypeptide(L)'
;MKNISFYKFLTLLLLIINLKVFAKDFIIQGNEFTDDEILISIIGNIPNTDEKTKSNYILKELNNSGLFKSVEVSYDQNNFYLKVVEFASINKFIFIDNDRIKNDELNNIITQLEIYTLSDRNINILIDELKKIYQSFGYNNIEIEYSTENYTNNSSDVYLNFIEGKITKIKKINIIGNNNFDKNIILSKLKSKTKKISNIFANNNFKLYQIENDLIRIINFYKKFGYKDVKVNFSVEYFSNNKADITFIIDEGNKYYFSKLEIKNNLSSNNQLDANLKLFIEDNLFSINDNYNTARINKLEIDISNILENAGKQYYLIKTYEKISNYKADLLIEILPTKTIYLNQINLTGNTRTYDYVIRREFNISEGDPINNSKIKEIKRNLNRLPFLGNIDINVNDVGEDLQNIDIDIEEIQTGSFNVGLSVGTLDGASFVSGLKETNINGTGRTLEFLINTNKNNREFSLNTSDKFFLSSDVNHKYSTKYKENDF
;
A
#
# COMPACT_ATOMS: atom_id res chain seq x y z
N MET A 1 10.88 23.89 -67.49
CA MET A 1 11.62 23.12 -66.48
C MET A 1 10.85 22.94 -65.11
N LYS A 2 9.51 22.85 -65.11
CA LYS A 2 8.73 22.66 -63.86
C LYS A 2 8.06 21.28 -63.70
N ASN A 3 8.09 20.42 -64.73
CA ASN A 3 7.38 19.15 -64.72
C ASN A 3 8.21 17.93 -64.27
N ILE A 4 9.52 18.06 -64.19
CA ILE A 4 10.40 16.93 -63.78
C ILE A 4 10.42 16.72 -62.26
N SER A 5 10.16 17.75 -61.47
CA SER A 5 10.12 17.66 -59.98
C SER A 5 8.85 16.97 -59.45
N PHE A 6 7.72 17.16 -60.15
CA PHE A 6 6.44 16.55 -59.76
C PHE A 6 6.41 15.04 -59.99
N TYR A 7 6.98 14.58 -61.13
CA TYR A 7 7.08 13.14 -61.40
C TYR A 7 8.06 12.42 -60.47
N LYS A 8 9.16 13.07 -60.06
CA LYS A 8 10.07 12.51 -59.03
C LYS A 8 9.44 12.45 -57.65
N PHE A 9 8.59 13.39 -57.27
CA PHE A 9 7.83 13.39 -56.03
C PHE A 9 6.73 12.33 -56.06
N LEU A 10 6.04 12.15 -57.17
CA LEU A 10 5.01 11.13 -57.35
C LEU A 10 5.59 9.71 -57.37
N THR A 11 6.78 9.49 -57.98
CA THR A 11 7.49 8.20 -57.95
C THR A 11 8.05 7.90 -56.55
N LEU A 12 8.48 8.89 -55.80
CA LEU A 12 8.90 8.73 -54.39
C LEU A 12 7.71 8.41 -53.47
N LEU A 13 6.54 9.03 -53.71
CA LEU A 13 5.30 8.75 -52.98
C LEU A 13 4.75 7.34 -53.31
N LEU A 14 4.89 6.87 -54.57
CA LEU A 14 4.49 5.52 -54.99
C LEU A 14 5.45 4.43 -54.45
N LEU A 15 6.72 4.76 -54.17
CA LEU A 15 7.68 3.86 -53.54
C LEU A 15 7.45 3.69 -52.05
N ILE A 16 6.81 4.67 -51.39
CA ILE A 16 6.46 4.60 -49.93
C ILE A 16 5.19 3.76 -49.73
N ILE A 17 4.35 3.57 -50.73
CA ILE A 17 3.08 2.83 -50.63
C ILE A 17 3.26 1.29 -50.70
N ASN A 18 4.46 0.78 -51.05
CA ASN A 18 4.70 -0.65 -51.25
C ASN A 18 5.56 -1.33 -50.14
N LEU A 19 5.72 -0.71 -48.99
CA LEU A 19 6.13 -1.47 -47.79
C LEU A 19 4.86 -2.10 -47.17
N LYS A 20 4.28 -3.10 -47.84
CA LYS A 20 3.57 -4.15 -47.13
C LYS A 20 4.61 -4.81 -46.24
N VAL A 21 4.66 -4.40 -44.97
CA VAL A 21 5.15 -5.25 -43.93
C VAL A 21 4.22 -6.47 -43.99
N PHE A 22 4.71 -7.60 -44.50
CA PHE A 22 4.04 -8.88 -44.43
C PHE A 22 4.01 -9.28 -42.95
N ALA A 23 3.04 -8.75 -42.20
CA ALA A 23 2.65 -9.38 -40.93
C ALA A 23 2.03 -10.72 -41.32
N LYS A 24 2.56 -11.81 -40.79
CA LYS A 24 1.93 -13.12 -40.96
C LYS A 24 0.52 -13.07 -40.42
N ASP A 25 -0.42 -13.66 -41.14
CA ASP A 25 -1.80 -13.79 -40.66
C ASP A 25 -1.88 -14.89 -39.58
N PHE A 26 -2.80 -14.73 -38.66
CA PHE A 26 -3.14 -15.77 -37.68
C PHE A 26 -4.29 -16.61 -38.21
N ILE A 27 -4.13 -17.93 -38.19
CA ILE A 27 -5.18 -18.90 -38.43
C ILE A 27 -5.47 -19.60 -37.11
N ILE A 28 -6.61 -19.25 -36.50
CA ILE A 28 -6.98 -19.68 -35.16
C ILE A 28 -8.05 -20.77 -35.25
N GLN A 29 -7.90 -21.82 -34.45
CA GLN A 29 -8.82 -22.94 -34.37
C GLN A 29 -9.02 -23.37 -32.91
N GLY A 30 -10.28 -23.74 -32.58
CA GLY A 30 -10.65 -24.27 -31.26
C GLY A 30 -11.05 -23.18 -30.24
N ASN A 31 -11.12 -21.93 -30.68
CA ASN A 31 -11.61 -20.81 -29.89
C ASN A 31 -13.14 -20.63 -30.12
N GLU A 32 -13.93 -21.55 -29.59
CA GLU A 32 -15.39 -21.57 -29.80
C GLU A 32 -16.12 -20.46 -29.03
N PHE A 33 -15.52 -19.97 -27.95
CA PHE A 33 -16.13 -19.01 -27.01
C PHE A 33 -15.30 -17.71 -26.83
N THR A 34 -14.07 -17.67 -27.33
CA THR A 34 -13.20 -16.48 -27.29
C THR A 34 -12.99 -15.96 -28.71
N ASP A 35 -13.28 -14.69 -28.96
CA ASP A 35 -13.10 -14.06 -30.25
C ASP A 35 -11.63 -13.98 -30.68
N ASP A 36 -11.34 -14.07 -31.97
CA ASP A 36 -9.98 -14.00 -32.54
C ASP A 36 -9.27 -12.72 -32.11
N GLU A 37 -9.98 -11.58 -32.04
CA GLU A 37 -9.45 -10.29 -31.63
C GLU A 37 -8.91 -10.31 -30.20
N ILE A 38 -9.54 -11.08 -29.30
CA ILE A 38 -9.08 -11.23 -27.91
C ILE A 38 -7.75 -11.99 -27.89
N LEU A 39 -7.62 -13.10 -28.64
CA LEU A 39 -6.38 -13.84 -28.72
C LEU A 39 -5.24 -12.98 -29.30
N ILE A 40 -5.53 -12.22 -30.36
CA ILE A 40 -4.57 -11.31 -30.97
C ILE A 40 -4.16 -10.21 -29.99
N SER A 41 -5.11 -9.67 -29.21
CA SER A 41 -4.84 -8.67 -28.17
C SER A 41 -3.94 -9.23 -27.05
N ILE A 42 -4.15 -10.47 -26.63
CA ILE A 42 -3.32 -11.15 -25.63
C ILE A 42 -1.88 -11.33 -26.14
N ILE A 43 -1.72 -11.74 -27.40
CA ILE A 43 -0.41 -11.89 -28.04
C ILE A 43 0.33 -10.55 -28.09
N GLY A 44 -0.39 -9.45 -28.34
CA GLY A 44 0.18 -8.10 -28.39
C GLY A 44 1.26 -7.92 -29.46
N ASN A 45 2.30 -7.15 -29.14
CA ASN A 45 3.40 -6.85 -30.05
C ASN A 45 4.43 -7.97 -30.07
N ILE A 46 4.47 -8.73 -31.16
CA ILE A 46 5.44 -9.81 -31.35
C ILE A 46 6.84 -9.22 -31.59
N PRO A 47 7.87 -9.67 -30.84
CA PRO A 47 9.22 -9.20 -31.05
C PRO A 47 9.74 -9.53 -32.45
N ASN A 48 10.52 -8.64 -33.04
CA ASN A 48 11.09 -8.86 -34.38
C ASN A 48 12.33 -9.77 -34.34
N THR A 49 12.07 -11.08 -34.24
CA THR A 49 13.08 -12.15 -34.09
C THR A 49 12.84 -13.27 -35.12
N ASP A 50 13.54 -14.39 -34.98
CA ASP A 50 13.28 -15.59 -35.79
C ASP A 50 11.92 -16.22 -35.48
N GLU A 51 11.39 -17.02 -36.43
CA GLU A 51 10.03 -17.58 -36.36
C GLU A 51 9.82 -18.53 -35.16
N LYS A 52 10.86 -19.24 -34.76
CA LYS A 52 10.80 -20.11 -33.58
C LYS A 52 10.65 -19.31 -32.30
N THR A 53 11.38 -18.23 -32.17
CA THR A 53 11.30 -17.33 -31.01
C THR A 53 9.94 -16.62 -30.98
N LYS A 54 9.41 -16.16 -32.13
CA LYS A 54 8.05 -15.62 -32.22
C LYS A 54 7.00 -16.63 -31.80
N SER A 55 7.08 -17.87 -32.29
CA SER A 55 6.16 -18.96 -31.92
C SER A 55 6.18 -19.25 -30.41
N ASN A 56 7.38 -19.31 -29.81
CA ASN A 56 7.52 -19.49 -28.36
C ASN A 56 6.96 -18.31 -27.56
N TYR A 57 7.09 -17.07 -28.06
CA TYR A 57 6.51 -15.88 -27.45
C TYR A 57 4.98 -15.97 -27.46
N ILE A 58 4.37 -16.26 -28.61
CA ILE A 58 2.92 -16.44 -28.77
C ILE A 58 2.41 -17.52 -27.80
N LEU A 59 3.07 -18.68 -27.80
CA LEU A 59 2.74 -19.79 -26.91
C LEU A 59 2.77 -19.37 -25.43
N LYS A 60 3.78 -18.61 -25.05
CA LYS A 60 3.95 -18.12 -23.68
C LYS A 60 2.84 -17.14 -23.28
N GLU A 61 2.53 -16.15 -24.13
CA GLU A 61 1.51 -15.15 -23.82
C GLU A 61 0.12 -15.79 -23.73
N LEU A 62 -0.24 -16.67 -24.65
CA LEU A 62 -1.52 -17.38 -24.60
C LEU A 62 -1.63 -18.32 -23.40
N ASN A 63 -0.57 -19.04 -23.02
CA ASN A 63 -0.60 -19.86 -21.81
C ASN A 63 -0.67 -19.01 -20.52
N ASN A 64 -0.02 -17.85 -20.51
CA ASN A 64 -0.04 -16.96 -19.36
C ASN A 64 -1.41 -16.28 -19.15
N SER A 65 -2.21 -16.16 -20.20
CA SER A 65 -3.57 -15.58 -20.11
C SER A 65 -4.51 -16.36 -19.19
N GLY A 66 -4.23 -17.67 -18.98
CA GLY A 66 -5.08 -18.54 -18.16
C GLY A 66 -6.43 -18.90 -18.81
N LEU A 67 -6.65 -18.55 -20.08
CA LEU A 67 -7.90 -18.85 -20.80
C LEU A 67 -7.90 -20.25 -21.44
N PHE A 68 -6.72 -20.80 -21.70
CA PHE A 68 -6.59 -22.02 -22.51
C PHE A 68 -6.01 -23.18 -21.71
N LYS A 69 -6.62 -24.36 -21.89
CA LYS A 69 -6.15 -25.62 -21.31
C LYS A 69 -4.95 -26.18 -22.08
N SER A 70 -4.94 -25.97 -23.40
CA SER A 70 -3.79 -26.27 -24.25
C SER A 70 -3.70 -25.26 -25.39
N VAL A 71 -2.47 -24.95 -25.77
CA VAL A 71 -2.13 -24.08 -26.90
C VAL A 71 -1.05 -24.79 -27.71
N GLU A 72 -1.31 -24.95 -29.00
CA GLU A 72 -0.33 -25.42 -29.98
C GLU A 72 -0.08 -24.28 -30.99
N VAL A 73 1.17 -23.96 -31.23
CA VAL A 73 1.58 -22.93 -32.18
C VAL A 73 2.48 -23.55 -33.23
N SER A 74 2.07 -23.47 -34.48
CA SER A 74 2.89 -23.85 -35.64
C SER A 74 2.94 -22.71 -36.64
N TYR A 75 3.87 -22.76 -37.58
CA TYR A 75 4.04 -21.67 -38.56
C TYR A 75 4.55 -22.20 -39.89
N ASP A 76 4.20 -21.51 -40.96
CA ASP A 76 4.78 -21.64 -42.29
C ASP A 76 5.37 -20.29 -42.76
N GLN A 77 5.61 -20.17 -44.07
CA GLN A 77 6.18 -18.91 -44.62
C GLN A 77 5.27 -17.70 -44.48
N ASN A 78 3.95 -17.90 -44.44
CA ASN A 78 2.96 -16.83 -44.52
C ASN A 78 2.11 -16.67 -43.26
N ASN A 79 1.90 -17.75 -42.45
CA ASN A 79 0.92 -17.77 -41.39
C ASN A 79 1.50 -18.34 -40.07
N PHE A 80 0.89 -17.94 -38.95
CA PHE A 80 0.92 -18.65 -37.68
C PHE A 80 -0.39 -19.42 -37.51
N TYR A 81 -0.30 -20.69 -37.19
CA TYR A 81 -1.45 -21.56 -36.89
C TYR A 81 -1.53 -21.74 -35.40
N LEU A 82 -2.62 -21.28 -34.82
CA LEU A 82 -2.92 -21.40 -33.41
C LEU A 82 -4.05 -22.41 -33.22
N LYS A 83 -3.80 -23.47 -32.49
CA LYS A 83 -4.83 -24.42 -32.06
C LYS A 83 -4.96 -24.36 -30.56
N VAL A 84 -6.12 -23.98 -30.08
CA VAL A 84 -6.39 -23.76 -28.65
C VAL A 84 -7.51 -24.68 -28.17
N VAL A 85 -7.47 -25.00 -26.88
CA VAL A 85 -8.59 -25.63 -26.16
C VAL A 85 -8.87 -24.73 -24.97
N GLU A 86 -10.07 -24.19 -24.91
CA GLU A 86 -10.48 -23.23 -23.89
C GLU A 86 -10.79 -23.90 -22.55
N PHE A 87 -10.49 -23.24 -21.44
CA PHE A 87 -11.08 -23.56 -20.16
C PHE A 87 -12.55 -23.11 -20.14
N ALA A 88 -13.40 -23.80 -19.39
CA ALA A 88 -14.74 -23.32 -19.13
C ALA A 88 -14.71 -21.99 -18.36
N SER A 89 -15.58 -21.07 -18.72
CA SER A 89 -15.79 -19.85 -17.95
C SER A 89 -16.55 -20.16 -16.65
N ILE A 90 -16.26 -19.44 -15.59
CA ILE A 90 -17.02 -19.55 -14.33
C ILE A 90 -18.22 -18.62 -14.41
N ASN A 91 -19.43 -19.20 -14.34
CA ASN A 91 -20.68 -18.46 -14.36
C ASN A 91 -20.95 -17.81 -13.00
N LYS A 92 -20.84 -18.58 -11.92
CA LYS A 92 -20.94 -18.08 -10.54
C LYS A 92 -20.25 -19.01 -9.54
N PHE A 93 -19.96 -18.46 -8.36
CA PHE A 93 -19.56 -19.24 -7.19
C PHE A 93 -20.74 -19.41 -6.23
N ILE A 94 -20.88 -20.60 -5.68
CA ILE A 94 -21.90 -20.96 -4.69
C ILE A 94 -21.16 -21.43 -3.45
N PHE A 95 -21.40 -20.76 -2.33
CA PHE A 95 -20.72 -21.02 -1.06
C PHE A 95 -21.63 -21.79 -0.12
N ILE A 96 -21.07 -22.81 0.51
CA ILE A 96 -21.79 -23.73 1.41
C ILE A 96 -21.01 -23.78 2.74
N ASP A 97 -21.72 -23.64 3.86
CA ASP A 97 -21.18 -23.72 5.22
C ASP A 97 -20.08 -22.70 5.55
N ASN A 98 -20.15 -21.50 4.94
CA ASN A 98 -19.24 -20.37 5.15
C ASN A 98 -19.74 -19.42 6.25
N ASP A 99 -19.86 -19.91 7.49
CA ASP A 99 -20.45 -19.15 8.61
C ASP A 99 -19.64 -17.89 8.98
N ARG A 100 -18.30 -17.94 8.85
CA ARG A 100 -17.39 -16.87 9.29
C ARG A 100 -17.34 -15.69 8.32
N ILE A 101 -17.33 -15.94 7.01
CA ILE A 101 -17.22 -14.92 5.97
C ILE A 101 -18.48 -14.95 5.12
N LYS A 102 -19.11 -13.80 4.93
CA LYS A 102 -20.36 -13.70 4.16
C LYS A 102 -20.10 -13.83 2.67
N ASN A 103 -21.15 -14.26 1.93
CA ASN A 103 -21.07 -14.45 0.48
C ASN A 103 -20.59 -13.20 -0.27
N ASP A 104 -21.04 -12.00 0.14
CA ASP A 104 -20.63 -10.75 -0.51
C ASP A 104 -19.15 -10.47 -0.32
N GLU A 105 -18.59 -10.77 0.87
CA GLU A 105 -17.16 -10.63 1.14
C GLU A 105 -16.34 -11.64 0.32
N LEU A 106 -16.81 -12.89 0.21
CA LEU A 106 -16.17 -13.92 -0.61
C LEU A 106 -16.18 -13.55 -2.11
N ASN A 107 -17.31 -13.06 -2.62
CA ASN A 107 -17.41 -12.60 -3.99
C ASN A 107 -16.45 -11.43 -4.28
N ASN A 108 -16.31 -10.47 -3.35
CA ASN A 108 -15.36 -9.37 -3.50
C ASN A 108 -13.91 -9.86 -3.57
N ILE A 109 -13.54 -10.86 -2.77
CA ILE A 109 -12.21 -11.48 -2.82
C ILE A 109 -11.96 -12.13 -4.17
N ILE A 110 -12.93 -12.90 -4.67
CA ILE A 110 -12.84 -13.57 -5.98
C ILE A 110 -12.69 -12.56 -7.11
N THR A 111 -13.46 -11.47 -7.06
CA THR A 111 -13.36 -10.38 -8.04
C THR A 111 -11.97 -9.72 -8.03
N GLN A 112 -11.39 -9.52 -6.86
CA GLN A 112 -10.02 -8.96 -6.73
C GLN A 112 -8.93 -9.92 -7.24
N LEU A 113 -9.19 -11.23 -7.19
CA LEU A 113 -8.27 -12.25 -7.73
C LEU A 113 -8.41 -12.46 -9.25
N GLU A 114 -9.38 -11.81 -9.88
CA GLU A 114 -9.64 -11.87 -11.33
C GLU A 114 -9.78 -13.31 -11.86
N ILE A 115 -10.46 -14.18 -11.08
CA ILE A 115 -10.64 -15.59 -11.41
C ILE A 115 -11.94 -15.77 -12.21
N TYR A 116 -11.80 -15.92 -13.53
CA TYR A 116 -12.92 -16.04 -14.47
C TYR A 116 -12.99 -17.40 -15.17
N THR A 117 -11.93 -18.21 -15.13
CA THR A 117 -11.83 -19.48 -15.84
C THR A 117 -11.63 -20.66 -14.90
N LEU A 118 -12.29 -21.77 -15.22
CA LEU A 118 -12.22 -23.02 -14.45
C LEU A 118 -10.94 -23.80 -14.83
N SER A 119 -9.82 -23.40 -14.25
CA SER A 119 -8.58 -24.16 -14.32
C SER A 119 -8.16 -24.63 -12.92
N ASP A 120 -7.51 -25.80 -12.83
CA ASP A 120 -7.00 -26.30 -11.54
C ASP A 120 -6.08 -25.26 -10.86
N ARG A 121 -5.29 -24.54 -11.66
CA ARG A 121 -4.43 -23.46 -11.17
C ARG A 121 -5.23 -22.35 -10.49
N ASN A 122 -6.26 -21.84 -11.16
CA ASN A 122 -7.08 -20.74 -10.67
C ASN A 122 -7.86 -21.14 -9.41
N ILE A 123 -8.43 -22.34 -9.41
CA ILE A 123 -9.16 -22.86 -8.24
C ILE A 123 -8.22 -23.09 -7.05
N ASN A 124 -7.01 -23.62 -7.28
CA ASN A 124 -6.04 -23.79 -6.20
C ASN A 124 -5.57 -22.43 -5.63
N ILE A 125 -5.29 -21.44 -6.49
CA ILE A 125 -4.96 -20.07 -6.04
C ILE A 125 -6.09 -19.51 -5.17
N LEU A 126 -7.35 -19.64 -5.61
CA LEU A 126 -8.51 -19.19 -4.84
C LEU A 126 -8.61 -19.89 -3.49
N ILE A 127 -8.54 -21.22 -3.48
CA ILE A 127 -8.63 -22.01 -2.24
C ILE A 127 -7.49 -21.64 -1.28
N ASP A 128 -6.27 -21.49 -1.77
CA ASP A 128 -5.12 -21.13 -0.94
C ASP A 128 -5.28 -19.71 -0.35
N GLU A 129 -5.79 -18.77 -1.12
CA GLU A 129 -6.01 -17.40 -0.63
C GLU A 129 -7.16 -17.35 0.39
N LEU A 130 -8.26 -18.04 0.11
CA LEU A 130 -9.35 -18.18 1.08
C LEU A 130 -8.88 -18.84 2.37
N LYS A 131 -8.07 -19.92 2.30
CA LYS A 131 -7.48 -20.56 3.49
C LYS A 131 -6.63 -19.58 4.29
N LYS A 132 -5.78 -18.76 3.67
CA LYS A 132 -4.99 -17.73 4.35
C LYS A 132 -5.88 -16.72 5.10
N ILE A 133 -6.98 -16.29 4.46
CA ILE A 133 -7.92 -15.37 5.08
C ILE A 133 -8.59 -16.01 6.30
N TYR A 134 -9.08 -17.24 6.21
CA TYR A 134 -9.64 -17.97 7.35
C TYR A 134 -8.61 -18.17 8.48
N GLN A 135 -7.37 -18.51 8.15
CA GLN A 135 -6.28 -18.64 9.10
C GLN A 135 -5.97 -17.30 9.80
N SER A 136 -6.15 -16.16 9.12
CA SER A 136 -6.01 -14.84 9.74
C SER A 136 -7.02 -14.59 10.87
N PHE A 137 -8.17 -15.25 10.82
CA PHE A 137 -9.17 -15.27 11.89
C PHE A 137 -8.92 -16.34 12.95
N GLY A 138 -8.00 -17.28 12.69
CA GLY A 138 -7.63 -18.36 13.61
C GLY A 138 -8.20 -19.73 13.27
N TYR A 139 -8.86 -19.88 12.12
CA TYR A 139 -9.36 -21.16 11.61
C TYR A 139 -8.25 -21.91 10.86
N ASN A 140 -7.29 -22.44 11.61
CA ASN A 140 -6.06 -23.01 11.00
C ASN A 140 -6.28 -24.40 10.38
N ASN A 141 -7.37 -25.05 10.70
CA ASN A 141 -7.75 -26.38 10.19
C ASN A 141 -8.91 -26.26 9.18
N ILE A 142 -9.03 -25.12 8.49
CA ILE A 142 -10.01 -24.93 7.43
C ILE A 142 -9.72 -25.87 6.26
N GLU A 143 -10.71 -26.59 5.82
CA GLU A 143 -10.69 -27.33 4.57
C GLU A 143 -11.74 -26.73 3.63
N ILE A 144 -11.39 -26.57 2.36
CA ILE A 144 -12.28 -26.03 1.34
C ILE A 144 -12.24 -27.05 0.20
N GLU A 145 -13.39 -27.65 -0.04
CA GLU A 145 -13.61 -28.57 -1.14
C GLU A 145 -14.37 -27.86 -2.25
N TYR A 146 -14.14 -28.24 -3.50
CA TYR A 146 -14.91 -27.70 -4.61
C TYR A 146 -15.51 -28.80 -5.47
N SER A 147 -16.65 -28.48 -6.08
CA SER A 147 -17.29 -29.27 -7.12
C SER A 147 -17.86 -28.34 -8.19
N THR A 148 -18.11 -28.87 -9.38
CA THR A 148 -18.54 -28.06 -10.53
C THR A 148 -19.78 -28.67 -11.17
N GLU A 149 -20.66 -27.78 -11.66
CA GLU A 149 -21.76 -28.13 -12.53
C GLU A 149 -21.52 -27.48 -13.89
N ASN A 150 -21.33 -28.31 -14.92
CA ASN A 150 -20.93 -27.87 -16.25
C ASN A 150 -22.17 -27.70 -17.16
N TYR A 151 -22.15 -26.63 -17.95
CA TYR A 151 -23.21 -26.33 -18.92
C TYR A 151 -22.71 -26.47 -20.36
N THR A 152 -23.65 -26.57 -21.29
CA THR A 152 -23.39 -26.82 -22.74
C THR A 152 -22.71 -25.63 -23.43
N ASN A 153 -22.74 -24.42 -22.84
CA ASN A 153 -22.14 -23.19 -23.35
C ASN A 153 -20.73 -22.96 -22.83
N ASN A 154 -19.98 -24.02 -22.51
CA ASN A 154 -18.62 -23.95 -21.93
C ASN A 154 -18.52 -23.07 -20.67
N SER A 155 -19.60 -23.03 -19.87
CA SER A 155 -19.58 -22.37 -18.56
C SER A 155 -19.82 -23.37 -17.45
N SER A 156 -19.45 -23.01 -16.22
CA SER A 156 -19.60 -23.87 -15.05
C SER A 156 -19.97 -23.04 -13.81
N ASP A 157 -20.87 -23.59 -12.99
CA ASP A 157 -21.03 -23.15 -11.61
C ASP A 157 -20.02 -23.86 -10.72
N VAL A 158 -19.38 -23.12 -9.83
CA VAL A 158 -18.38 -23.64 -8.88
C VAL A 158 -18.95 -23.60 -7.47
N TYR A 159 -19.10 -24.77 -6.87
CA TYR A 159 -19.53 -24.92 -5.49
C TYR A 159 -18.29 -25.00 -4.59
N LEU A 160 -18.19 -24.14 -3.59
CA LEU A 160 -17.15 -24.16 -2.57
C LEU A 160 -17.78 -24.55 -1.23
N ASN A 161 -17.40 -25.70 -0.71
CA ASN A 161 -17.85 -26.22 0.57
C ASN A 161 -16.80 -25.96 1.65
N PHE A 162 -17.16 -25.21 2.71
CA PHE A 162 -16.25 -24.79 3.77
C PHE A 162 -16.41 -25.68 5.00
N ILE A 163 -15.36 -26.40 5.35
CA ILE A 163 -15.26 -27.12 6.62
C ILE A 163 -14.39 -26.25 7.56
N GLU A 164 -15.02 -25.23 8.16
CA GLU A 164 -14.32 -24.20 8.91
C GLU A 164 -13.57 -24.72 10.15
N GLY A 165 -14.11 -25.75 10.79
CA GLY A 165 -13.55 -26.28 12.02
C GLY A 165 -13.66 -25.32 13.20
N LYS A 166 -12.81 -25.48 14.21
CA LYS A 166 -12.77 -24.62 15.40
C LYS A 166 -11.54 -23.75 15.42
N ILE A 167 -11.69 -22.55 15.95
CA ILE A 167 -10.56 -21.62 16.14
C ILE A 167 -9.46 -22.28 16.98
N THR A 168 -8.24 -22.31 16.45
CA THR A 168 -7.06 -22.78 17.17
C THR A 168 -6.68 -21.79 18.27
N LYS A 169 -6.43 -22.30 19.49
CA LYS A 169 -6.06 -21.50 20.67
C LYS A 169 -4.60 -21.73 21.05
N ILE A 170 -3.91 -20.66 21.38
CA ILE A 170 -2.57 -20.74 21.94
C ILE A 170 -2.66 -21.31 23.36
N LYS A 171 -2.06 -22.47 23.57
CA LYS A 171 -1.98 -23.14 24.88
C LYS A 171 -0.74 -22.64 25.65
N LYS A 172 0.41 -22.57 24.99
CA LYS A 172 1.69 -22.17 25.58
C LYS A 172 2.55 -21.37 24.61
N ILE A 173 3.33 -20.44 25.13
CA ILE A 173 4.40 -19.76 24.41
C ILE A 173 5.72 -20.04 25.12
N ASN A 174 6.65 -20.68 24.41
CA ASN A 174 8.00 -20.97 24.86
C ASN A 174 8.98 -20.01 24.17
N ILE A 175 10.06 -19.71 24.88
CA ILE A 175 11.20 -18.95 24.35
C ILE A 175 12.45 -19.70 24.71
N ILE A 176 13.32 -19.93 23.72
CA ILE A 176 14.58 -20.67 23.84
C ILE A 176 15.70 -19.80 23.25
N GLY A 177 16.88 -19.85 23.85
CA GLY A 177 18.06 -19.15 23.38
C GLY A 177 18.18 -17.69 23.87
N ASN A 178 17.29 -17.25 24.75
CA ASN A 178 17.30 -15.93 25.38
C ASN A 178 18.27 -15.86 26.57
N ASN A 179 19.57 -15.83 26.29
CA ASN A 179 20.61 -15.88 27.35
C ASN A 179 20.76 -14.55 28.11
N ASN A 180 20.52 -13.41 27.43
CA ASN A 180 20.78 -12.07 27.96
C ASN A 180 19.52 -11.35 28.47
N PHE A 181 18.33 -11.86 28.20
CA PHE A 181 17.06 -11.27 28.65
C PHE A 181 16.14 -12.29 29.29
N ASP A 182 15.48 -11.89 30.37
CA ASP A 182 14.47 -12.71 31.00
C ASP A 182 13.29 -13.01 30.07
N LYS A 183 12.83 -14.26 30.08
CA LYS A 183 11.69 -14.74 29.29
C LYS A 183 10.45 -13.85 29.44
N ASN A 184 10.15 -13.34 30.64
CA ASN A 184 8.96 -12.53 30.87
C ASN A 184 9.07 -11.16 30.21
N ILE A 185 10.28 -10.59 30.09
CA ILE A 185 10.53 -9.35 29.37
C ILE A 185 10.18 -9.55 27.89
N ILE A 186 10.65 -10.63 27.28
CA ILE A 186 10.36 -10.94 25.87
C ILE A 186 8.87 -11.21 25.68
N LEU A 187 8.25 -12.03 26.53
CA LEU A 187 6.81 -12.31 26.50
C LEU A 187 5.96 -11.03 26.62
N SER A 188 6.44 -10.02 27.34
CA SER A 188 5.74 -8.72 27.46
C SER A 188 5.68 -7.96 26.14
N LYS A 189 6.61 -8.19 25.21
CA LYS A 189 6.68 -7.53 23.90
C LYS A 189 5.74 -8.14 22.86
N LEU A 190 5.30 -9.39 23.10
CA LEU A 190 4.45 -10.10 22.17
C LEU A 190 3.00 -9.60 22.25
N LYS A 191 2.32 -9.59 21.10
CA LYS A 191 0.86 -9.41 21.04
C LYS A 191 0.11 -10.72 21.26
N SER A 192 0.69 -11.84 20.86
CA SER A 192 0.15 -13.16 21.13
C SER A 192 0.16 -13.45 22.62
N LYS A 193 -0.95 -13.97 23.13
CA LYS A 193 -1.14 -14.23 24.57
C LYS A 193 -1.66 -15.64 24.80
N THR A 194 -1.39 -16.15 25.99
CA THR A 194 -2.02 -17.37 26.53
C THR A 194 -3.09 -16.98 27.54
N LYS A 195 -4.17 -17.76 27.63
CA LYS A 195 -5.12 -17.59 28.77
C LYS A 195 -4.48 -17.98 30.07
N LYS A 196 -4.53 -17.07 31.04
CA LYS A 196 -4.14 -17.31 32.46
C LYS A 196 -5.29 -16.86 33.36
N ILE A 197 -5.33 -17.36 34.60
CA ILE A 197 -6.34 -16.96 35.62
C ILE A 197 -6.32 -15.42 35.79
N SER A 198 -5.13 -14.82 35.76
CA SER A 198 -4.95 -13.36 35.85
C SER A 198 -5.33 -12.58 34.59
N ASN A 199 -5.66 -13.24 33.46
CA ASN A 199 -5.97 -12.60 32.18
C ASN A 199 -7.00 -13.42 31.40
N ILE A 200 -8.17 -13.63 32.00
CA ILE A 200 -9.28 -14.41 31.41
C ILE A 200 -9.88 -13.80 30.15
N PHE A 201 -9.75 -12.47 29.99
CA PHE A 201 -10.25 -11.74 28.82
C PHE A 201 -9.24 -11.68 27.66
N ALA A 202 -8.02 -12.21 27.83
CA ALA A 202 -7.06 -12.22 26.74
C ALA A 202 -7.55 -13.08 25.59
N ASN A 203 -7.50 -12.51 24.39
CA ASN A 203 -7.69 -13.28 23.17
C ASN A 203 -6.43 -14.14 22.94
N ASN A 204 -6.60 -15.45 23.01
CA ASN A 204 -5.55 -16.43 22.77
C ASN A 204 -5.71 -17.19 21.46
N ASN A 205 -6.40 -16.61 20.47
CA ASN A 205 -6.49 -17.20 19.15
C ASN A 205 -5.09 -17.28 18.51
N PHE A 206 -4.79 -18.43 17.92
CA PHE A 206 -3.59 -18.58 17.11
C PHE A 206 -3.83 -17.92 15.75
N LYS A 207 -2.99 -16.98 15.39
CA LYS A 207 -3.03 -16.27 14.10
C LYS A 207 -1.60 -16.20 13.57
N LEU A 208 -1.32 -16.86 12.46
CA LEU A 208 0.03 -17.00 11.92
C LEU A 208 0.69 -15.62 11.71
N TYR A 209 0.01 -14.70 11.04
CA TYR A 209 0.52 -13.34 10.81
C TYR A 209 0.89 -12.59 12.11
N GLN A 210 0.17 -12.88 13.21
CA GLN A 210 0.47 -12.26 14.50
C GLN A 210 1.73 -12.85 15.14
N ILE A 211 1.99 -14.15 14.92
CA ILE A 211 3.22 -14.82 15.35
C ILE A 211 4.42 -14.29 14.56
N GLU A 212 4.28 -14.13 13.24
CA GLU A 212 5.30 -13.53 12.38
C GLU A 212 5.61 -12.08 12.77
N ASN A 213 4.58 -11.29 13.08
CA ASN A 213 4.77 -9.95 13.64
C ASN A 213 5.43 -9.97 15.02
N ASP A 214 5.14 -10.96 15.86
CA ASP A 214 5.79 -11.12 17.16
C ASP A 214 7.27 -11.48 17.02
N LEU A 215 7.63 -12.29 16.01
CA LEU A 215 9.02 -12.55 15.64
C LEU A 215 9.75 -11.22 15.33
N ILE A 216 9.16 -10.36 14.49
CA ILE A 216 9.72 -9.03 14.17
C ILE A 216 9.86 -8.17 15.44
N ARG A 217 8.91 -8.24 16.39
CA ARG A 217 8.98 -7.52 17.67
C ARG A 217 10.15 -7.98 18.51
N ILE A 218 10.41 -9.30 18.56
CA ILE A 218 11.56 -9.87 19.27
C ILE A 218 12.85 -9.37 18.63
N ILE A 219 12.98 -9.47 17.29
CA ILE A 219 14.15 -8.98 16.56
C ILE A 219 14.41 -7.51 16.87
N ASN A 220 13.39 -6.66 16.76
CA ASN A 220 13.50 -5.22 17.02
C ASN A 220 13.86 -4.92 18.47
N PHE A 221 13.34 -5.72 19.42
CA PHE A 221 13.70 -5.62 20.83
C PHE A 221 15.21 -5.86 21.00
N TYR A 222 15.74 -6.96 20.48
CA TYR A 222 17.16 -7.28 20.60
C TYR A 222 18.06 -6.25 19.87
N LYS A 223 17.68 -5.83 18.65
CA LYS A 223 18.41 -4.79 17.91
C LYS A 223 18.52 -3.47 18.67
N LYS A 224 17.49 -3.11 19.45
CA LYS A 224 17.53 -1.91 20.30
C LYS A 224 18.63 -1.97 21.37
N PHE A 225 19.02 -3.17 21.79
CA PHE A 225 20.06 -3.39 22.82
C PHE A 225 21.42 -3.77 22.26
N GLY A 226 21.62 -3.65 20.94
CA GLY A 226 22.91 -3.84 20.28
C GLY A 226 23.11 -5.19 19.62
N TYR A 227 22.14 -6.08 19.63
CA TYR A 227 22.22 -7.39 18.97
C TYR A 227 21.85 -7.26 17.48
N LYS A 228 22.80 -6.76 16.67
CA LYS A 228 22.57 -6.48 15.24
C LYS A 228 22.21 -7.73 14.46
N ASP A 229 22.89 -8.84 14.72
CA ASP A 229 22.82 -10.07 13.96
C ASP A 229 21.83 -11.08 14.53
N VAL A 230 20.96 -10.64 15.46
CA VAL A 230 19.95 -11.52 16.07
C VAL A 230 19.09 -12.18 15.01
N LYS A 231 18.93 -13.50 15.14
CA LYS A 231 18.02 -14.31 14.34
C LYS A 231 16.96 -14.90 15.22
N VAL A 232 15.72 -14.86 14.77
CA VAL A 232 14.59 -15.45 15.48
C VAL A 232 13.82 -16.31 14.50
N ASN A 233 13.51 -17.53 14.92
CA ASN A 233 12.63 -18.44 14.21
C ASN A 233 11.52 -18.88 15.17
N PHE A 234 10.48 -19.51 14.67
CA PHE A 234 9.48 -20.14 15.50
C PHE A 234 9.09 -21.51 14.97
N SER A 235 8.61 -22.35 15.87
CA SER A 235 7.95 -23.61 15.56
C SER A 235 6.59 -23.66 16.22
N VAL A 236 5.65 -24.38 15.59
CA VAL A 236 4.29 -24.58 16.11
C VAL A 236 4.03 -26.06 16.21
N GLU A 237 3.59 -26.50 17.39
CA GLU A 237 3.11 -27.84 17.64
C GLU A 237 1.59 -27.80 17.80
N TYR A 238 0.88 -28.46 16.89
CA TYR A 238 -0.58 -28.53 16.88
C TYR A 238 -1.07 -29.76 17.64
N PHE A 239 -2.16 -29.60 18.39
CA PHE A 239 -2.83 -30.65 19.14
C PHE A 239 -4.23 -30.90 18.61
N SER A 240 -4.70 -32.15 18.69
CA SER A 240 -6.03 -32.60 18.20
C SER A 240 -7.23 -31.84 18.78
N ASN A 241 -7.05 -31.09 19.90
CA ASN A 241 -8.09 -30.32 20.57
C ASN A 241 -8.14 -28.83 20.15
N ASN A 242 -7.69 -28.51 18.95
CA ASN A 242 -7.59 -27.14 18.41
C ASN A 242 -6.76 -26.20 19.31
N LYS A 243 -5.65 -26.70 19.81
CA LYS A 243 -4.64 -25.94 20.57
C LYS A 243 -3.30 -26.02 19.87
N ALA A 244 -2.47 -24.99 20.10
CA ALA A 244 -1.11 -24.95 19.59
C ALA A 244 -0.16 -24.42 20.67
N ASP A 245 1.01 -25.03 20.74
CA ASP A 245 2.16 -24.50 21.47
C ASP A 245 3.10 -23.84 20.48
N ILE A 246 3.56 -22.64 20.83
CA ILE A 246 4.48 -21.84 20.02
C ILE A 246 5.82 -21.80 20.73
N THR A 247 6.89 -22.05 20.00
CA THR A 247 8.25 -21.93 20.52
C THR A 247 9.03 -20.96 19.65
N PHE A 248 9.41 -19.81 20.22
CA PHE A 248 10.36 -18.89 19.59
C PHE A 248 11.78 -19.34 19.91
N ILE A 249 12.61 -19.47 18.90
CA ILE A 249 14.01 -19.88 18.98
C ILE A 249 14.86 -18.68 18.60
N ILE A 250 15.66 -18.22 19.56
CA ILE A 250 16.45 -17.00 19.42
C ILE A 250 17.93 -17.37 19.36
N ASP A 251 18.60 -16.92 18.32
CA ASP A 251 20.06 -16.82 18.26
C ASP A 251 20.41 -15.34 18.41
N GLU A 252 20.86 -14.96 19.61
CA GLU A 252 21.09 -13.56 19.94
C GLU A 252 22.23 -12.95 19.14
N GLY A 253 23.19 -13.77 18.68
CA GLY A 253 24.43 -13.30 18.05
C GLY A 253 25.31 -12.49 19.00
N ASN A 254 26.18 -11.68 18.42
CA ASN A 254 27.08 -10.82 19.21
C ASN A 254 26.44 -9.46 19.49
N LYS A 255 26.84 -8.86 20.62
CA LYS A 255 26.44 -7.51 21.00
C LYS A 255 27.41 -6.50 20.41
N TYR A 256 26.88 -5.50 19.71
CA TYR A 256 27.63 -4.42 19.07
C TYR A 256 27.47 -3.12 19.84
N TYR A 257 28.48 -2.28 19.78
CA TYR A 257 28.54 -0.98 20.44
C TYR A 257 28.94 0.09 19.45
N PHE A 258 28.48 1.32 19.65
CA PHE A 258 29.01 2.46 18.93
C PHE A 258 30.40 2.81 19.47
N SER A 259 31.28 3.31 18.60
CA SER A 259 32.64 3.70 18.94
C SER A 259 32.89 5.15 18.57
N LYS A 260 32.72 5.55 17.33
CA LYS A 260 33.02 6.88 16.83
C LYS A 260 31.84 7.43 16.01
N LEU A 261 31.60 8.74 16.12
CA LEU A 261 30.72 9.50 15.23
C LEU A 261 31.57 10.57 14.55
N GLU A 262 31.53 10.59 13.23
CA GLU A 262 32.15 11.60 12.40
C GLU A 262 31.13 12.12 11.39
N ILE A 263 31.03 13.45 11.24
CA ILE A 263 30.21 14.09 10.24
C ILE A 263 31.11 14.87 9.30
N LYS A 264 30.99 14.61 8.00
CA LYS A 264 31.74 15.29 6.96
C LYS A 264 30.77 16.10 6.10
N ASN A 265 30.88 17.41 6.22
CA ASN A 265 30.08 18.34 5.42
C ASN A 265 30.82 18.71 4.14
N ASN A 266 30.29 18.29 2.99
CA ASN A 266 30.82 18.62 1.66
C ASN A 266 29.95 19.67 0.94
N LEU A 267 28.99 20.31 1.64
CA LEU A 267 28.23 21.43 1.09
C LEU A 267 29.05 22.73 1.23
N SER A 268 28.68 23.73 0.42
CA SER A 268 29.11 25.12 0.71
C SER A 268 28.56 25.52 2.08
N SER A 269 29.44 25.66 3.06
CA SER A 269 29.05 25.96 4.43
C SER A 269 29.29 27.44 4.76
N ASN A 270 28.62 27.88 5.81
CA ASN A 270 28.89 29.14 6.48
C ASN A 270 29.28 28.85 7.93
N ASN A 271 29.92 29.80 8.60
CA ASN A 271 30.40 29.65 9.98
C ASN A 271 29.31 29.18 10.95
N GLN A 272 28.05 29.53 10.71
CA GLN A 272 26.93 29.16 11.57
C GLN A 272 26.52 27.69 11.37
N LEU A 273 26.45 27.19 10.13
CA LEU A 273 26.17 25.79 9.86
C LEU A 273 27.24 24.88 10.44
N ASP A 274 28.50 25.22 10.21
CA ASP A 274 29.64 24.44 10.73
C ASP A 274 29.66 24.42 12.26
N ALA A 275 29.34 25.55 12.91
CA ALA A 275 29.19 25.63 14.36
C ALA A 275 28.04 24.75 14.88
N ASN A 276 26.88 24.78 14.21
CA ASN A 276 25.73 23.94 14.59
C ASN A 276 26.04 22.45 14.44
N LEU A 277 26.70 22.05 13.35
CA LEU A 277 27.08 20.64 13.13
C LEU A 277 28.13 20.19 14.16
N LYS A 278 29.06 21.08 14.55
CA LYS A 278 30.04 20.79 15.58
C LYS A 278 29.40 20.60 16.95
N LEU A 279 28.49 21.49 17.35
CA LEU A 279 27.72 21.35 18.60
C LEU A 279 26.90 20.07 18.56
N PHE A 280 26.25 19.75 17.43
CA PHE A 280 25.51 18.52 17.28
C PHE A 280 26.38 17.27 17.47
N ILE A 281 27.62 17.25 16.94
CA ILE A 281 28.57 16.17 17.16
C ILE A 281 28.90 16.05 18.67
N GLU A 282 29.21 17.17 19.32
CA GLU A 282 29.55 17.20 20.75
C GLU A 282 28.41 16.65 21.63
N ASP A 283 27.18 17.04 21.33
CA ASP A 283 25.96 16.57 22.06
C ASP A 283 25.64 15.12 21.80
N ASN A 284 26.06 14.54 20.68
CA ASN A 284 25.76 13.18 20.26
C ASN A 284 26.94 12.22 20.26
N LEU A 285 28.08 12.62 20.87
CA LEU A 285 29.20 11.71 21.03
C LEU A 285 28.78 10.41 21.72
N PHE A 286 29.30 9.30 21.20
CA PHE A 286 29.03 8.01 21.81
C PHE A 286 29.81 7.84 23.12
N SER A 287 29.11 7.42 24.16
CA SER A 287 29.74 7.01 25.41
C SER A 287 30.38 5.63 25.25
N ILE A 288 31.36 5.33 26.12
CA ILE A 288 31.93 3.98 26.20
C ILE A 288 30.78 2.99 26.48
N ASN A 289 30.63 1.98 25.62
CA ASN A 289 29.56 0.96 25.69
C ASN A 289 28.14 1.41 25.30
N ASP A 290 27.99 2.51 24.57
CA ASP A 290 26.70 2.80 23.92
C ASP A 290 26.31 1.67 22.97
N ASN A 291 25.17 1.06 23.22
CA ASN A 291 24.69 -0.04 22.39
C ASN A 291 24.44 0.43 20.95
N TYR A 292 24.90 -0.34 19.97
CA TYR A 292 24.57 -0.14 18.58
C TYR A 292 23.02 -0.19 18.42
N ASN A 293 22.46 0.79 17.71
CA ASN A 293 21.03 0.90 17.49
C ASN A 293 20.72 1.65 16.20
N THR A 294 20.15 0.97 15.21
CA THR A 294 19.78 1.54 13.92
C THR A 294 18.79 2.71 14.05
N ALA A 295 17.87 2.65 15.03
CA ALA A 295 16.93 3.76 15.26
C ALA A 295 17.66 5.05 15.73
N ARG A 296 18.78 4.92 16.42
CA ARG A 296 19.64 6.07 16.78
C ARG A 296 20.33 6.66 15.55
N ILE A 297 20.79 5.83 14.62
CA ILE A 297 21.36 6.27 13.34
C ILE A 297 20.33 7.06 12.56
N ASN A 298 19.14 6.51 12.36
CA ASN A 298 18.05 7.20 11.66
C ASN A 298 17.68 8.53 12.34
N LYS A 299 17.71 8.57 13.68
CA LYS A 299 17.47 9.82 14.41
C LYS A 299 18.56 10.85 14.14
N LEU A 300 19.85 10.46 14.15
CA LEU A 300 20.95 11.36 13.80
C LEU A 300 20.78 11.94 12.40
N GLU A 301 20.41 11.12 11.41
CA GLU A 301 20.16 11.59 10.04
C GLU A 301 19.01 12.60 9.97
N ILE A 302 17.91 12.34 10.69
CA ILE A 302 16.76 13.28 10.77
C ILE A 302 17.17 14.59 11.44
N ASP A 303 17.92 14.52 12.54
CA ASP A 303 18.34 15.72 13.27
C ASP A 303 19.32 16.56 12.44
N ILE A 304 20.25 15.92 11.70
CA ILE A 304 21.13 16.58 10.74
C ILE A 304 20.30 17.22 9.62
N SER A 305 19.31 16.52 9.08
CA SER A 305 18.40 17.08 8.07
C SER A 305 17.73 18.35 8.56
N ASN A 306 17.22 18.36 9.80
CA ASN A 306 16.61 19.54 10.40
C ASN A 306 17.60 20.72 10.54
N ILE A 307 18.86 20.43 10.92
CA ILE A 307 19.92 21.47 11.00
C ILE A 307 20.17 22.07 9.61
N LEU A 308 20.27 21.25 8.58
CA LEU A 308 20.49 21.69 7.20
C LEU A 308 19.32 22.52 6.67
N GLU A 309 18.09 22.06 6.89
CA GLU A 309 16.87 22.78 6.50
C GLU A 309 16.76 24.15 7.18
N ASN A 310 17.06 24.22 8.49
CA ASN A 310 17.08 25.48 9.24
C ASN A 310 18.19 26.42 8.76
N ALA A 311 19.29 25.90 8.19
CA ALA A 311 20.34 26.67 7.55
C ALA A 311 20.04 27.03 6.08
N GLY A 312 18.81 26.76 5.60
CA GLY A 312 18.36 27.05 4.23
C GLY A 312 18.93 26.12 3.17
N LYS A 313 19.49 24.96 3.55
CA LYS A 313 19.98 23.96 2.61
C LYS A 313 18.84 23.05 2.19
N GLN A 314 18.56 22.93 0.89
CA GLN A 314 17.43 22.18 0.35
C GLN A 314 17.84 20.98 -0.51
N TYR A 315 19.03 21.04 -1.14
CA TYR A 315 19.51 20.03 -2.08
C TYR A 315 20.78 19.37 -1.54
N TYR A 316 20.58 18.29 -0.80
CA TYR A 316 21.66 17.52 -0.19
C TYR A 316 21.27 16.04 -0.10
N LEU A 317 22.28 15.21 0.01
CA LEU A 317 22.17 13.80 0.27
C LEU A 317 22.96 13.45 1.53
N ILE A 318 22.32 12.84 2.50
CA ILE A 318 22.98 12.29 3.68
C ILE A 318 23.29 10.82 3.41
N LYS A 319 24.56 10.43 3.48
CA LYS A 319 25.02 9.05 3.39
C LYS A 319 25.69 8.64 4.69
N THR A 320 25.21 7.58 5.30
CA THR A 320 25.80 7.01 6.50
C THR A 320 26.58 5.76 6.15
N TYR A 321 27.84 5.73 6.52
CA TYR A 321 28.76 4.60 6.38
C TYR A 321 29.06 4.04 7.75
N GLU A 322 28.99 2.71 7.86
CA GLU A 322 29.31 1.97 9.08
C GLU A 322 30.58 1.14 8.84
N LYS A 323 31.59 1.35 9.67
CA LYS A 323 32.75 0.48 9.73
C LYS A 323 32.74 -0.30 11.03
N ILE A 324 32.55 -1.60 10.93
CA ILE A 324 32.48 -2.49 12.10
C ILE A 324 33.80 -3.22 12.25
N SER A 325 34.38 -3.14 13.43
CA SER A 325 35.60 -3.84 13.82
C SER A 325 35.49 -4.27 15.28
N ASN A 326 35.77 -5.52 15.59
CA ASN A 326 35.70 -6.07 16.97
C ASN A 326 34.40 -5.68 17.70
N TYR A 327 33.24 -5.87 17.05
CA TYR A 327 31.91 -5.51 17.56
C TYR A 327 31.72 -4.03 17.89
N LYS A 328 32.58 -3.16 17.42
CA LYS A 328 32.47 -1.70 17.52
C LYS A 328 32.16 -1.10 16.17
N ALA A 329 31.17 -0.22 16.11
CA ALA A 329 30.74 0.48 14.92
C ALA A 329 31.18 1.93 14.95
N ASP A 330 32.03 2.31 14.00
CA ASP A 330 32.37 3.70 13.69
C ASP A 330 31.37 4.20 12.64
N LEU A 331 30.72 5.33 12.89
CA LEU A 331 29.81 5.98 11.98
C LEU A 331 30.44 7.16 11.31
N LEU A 332 30.41 7.18 9.99
CA LEU A 332 30.74 8.36 9.17
C LEU A 332 29.46 8.79 8.45
N ILE A 333 28.98 10.00 8.75
CA ILE A 333 27.86 10.61 8.07
C ILE A 333 28.40 11.67 7.12
N GLU A 334 28.25 11.41 5.82
CA GLU A 334 28.66 12.38 4.78
C GLU A 334 27.45 13.15 4.28
N ILE A 335 27.55 14.46 4.25
CA ILE A 335 26.57 15.39 3.68
C ILE A 335 27.14 15.85 2.34
N LEU A 336 26.46 15.43 1.26
CA LEU A 336 26.90 15.65 -0.11
C LEU A 336 25.96 16.63 -0.83
N PRO A 337 26.47 17.51 -1.71
CA PRO A 337 25.59 18.28 -2.60
C PRO A 337 24.90 17.34 -3.60
N THR A 338 23.66 17.64 -3.91
CA THR A 338 22.94 16.98 -5.01
C THR A 338 22.50 17.99 -6.03
N LYS A 339 22.20 17.54 -7.24
CA LYS A 339 21.59 18.37 -8.26
C LYS A 339 20.19 18.81 -7.79
N THR A 340 19.77 20.00 -8.20
CA THR A 340 18.39 20.44 -8.04
C THR A 340 17.53 19.63 -8.98
N ILE A 341 16.49 19.00 -8.42
CA ILE A 341 15.49 18.28 -9.19
C ILE A 341 14.26 19.16 -9.28
N TYR A 342 13.67 19.25 -10.45
CA TYR A 342 12.49 20.06 -10.72
C TYR A 342 11.26 19.16 -10.94
N LEU A 343 10.12 19.67 -10.49
CA LEU A 343 8.83 19.02 -10.71
C LEU A 343 8.42 19.21 -12.16
N ASN A 344 8.28 18.10 -12.90
CA ASN A 344 7.78 18.14 -14.27
C ASN A 344 6.25 18.18 -14.29
N GLN A 345 5.58 17.26 -13.60
CA GLN A 345 4.13 17.15 -13.60
C GLN A 345 3.62 16.54 -12.30
N ILE A 346 2.43 16.98 -11.85
CA ILE A 346 1.67 16.34 -10.78
C ILE A 346 0.46 15.64 -11.40
N ASN A 347 0.44 14.32 -11.33
CA ASN A 347 -0.71 13.50 -11.73
C ASN A 347 -1.54 13.19 -10.49
N LEU A 348 -2.83 13.46 -10.55
CA LEU A 348 -3.77 13.21 -9.48
C LEU A 348 -4.82 12.23 -9.94
N THR A 349 -5.02 11.14 -9.17
CA THR A 349 -6.02 10.09 -9.44
C THR A 349 -6.84 9.79 -8.19
N GLY A 350 -8.03 9.19 -8.38
CA GLY A 350 -8.92 8.80 -7.27
C GLY A 350 -9.90 9.86 -6.78
N ASN A 351 -9.79 11.12 -7.23
CA ASN A 351 -10.69 12.20 -6.88
C ASN A 351 -11.99 12.18 -7.70
N THR A 352 -12.87 11.23 -7.41
CA THR A 352 -14.12 11.02 -8.19
C THR A 352 -15.21 12.05 -7.87
N ARG A 353 -15.20 12.62 -6.66
CA ARG A 353 -16.20 13.60 -6.15
C ARG A 353 -15.59 14.98 -5.92
N THR A 354 -14.34 15.04 -5.46
CA THR A 354 -13.66 16.30 -5.14
C THR A 354 -13.05 16.92 -6.40
N TYR A 355 -13.26 18.21 -6.61
CA TYR A 355 -12.63 18.93 -7.71
C TYR A 355 -11.11 18.96 -7.57
N ASP A 356 -10.41 18.79 -8.67
CA ASP A 356 -8.95 18.74 -8.75
C ASP A 356 -8.28 19.96 -8.09
N TYR A 357 -8.79 21.17 -8.33
CA TYR A 357 -8.25 22.41 -7.75
C TYR A 357 -8.32 22.43 -6.21
N VAL A 358 -9.26 21.72 -5.59
CA VAL A 358 -9.42 21.66 -4.12
C VAL A 358 -8.25 20.90 -3.49
N ILE A 359 -7.71 19.93 -4.21
CA ILE A 359 -6.59 19.11 -3.77
C ILE A 359 -5.28 19.81 -4.13
N ARG A 360 -5.13 20.33 -5.36
CA ARG A 360 -3.91 21.00 -5.82
C ARG A 360 -3.55 22.24 -5.01
N ARG A 361 -4.51 22.99 -4.52
CA ARG A 361 -4.24 24.18 -3.67
C ARG A 361 -3.55 23.88 -2.34
N GLU A 362 -3.51 22.60 -1.92
CA GLU A 362 -2.80 22.17 -0.71
C GLU A 362 -1.32 21.84 -0.95
N PHE A 363 -0.84 21.87 -2.20
CA PHE A 363 0.50 21.41 -2.53
C PHE A 363 1.61 22.41 -2.16
N ASN A 364 1.34 23.70 -2.18
CA ASN A 364 2.34 24.78 -2.00
C ASN A 364 3.56 24.65 -2.96
N ILE A 365 3.36 24.04 -4.11
CA ILE A 365 4.36 23.83 -5.15
C ILE A 365 3.65 23.74 -6.49
N SER A 366 4.32 24.23 -7.55
CA SER A 366 3.83 24.21 -8.93
C SER A 366 4.79 23.44 -9.84
N GLU A 367 4.30 22.99 -10.97
CA GLU A 367 5.12 22.40 -12.01
C GLU A 367 6.19 23.40 -12.47
N GLY A 368 7.44 22.93 -12.59
CA GLY A 368 8.61 23.76 -12.81
C GLY A 368 9.35 24.20 -11.54
N ASP A 369 8.74 24.03 -10.36
CA ASP A 369 9.40 24.37 -9.11
C ASP A 369 10.43 23.31 -8.69
N PRO A 370 11.48 23.69 -7.96
CA PRO A 370 12.42 22.74 -7.41
C PRO A 370 11.77 21.89 -6.30
N ILE A 371 11.98 20.58 -6.39
CA ILE A 371 11.39 19.60 -5.48
C ILE A 371 12.45 18.89 -4.64
N ASN A 372 12.08 18.53 -3.42
CA ASN A 372 12.86 17.70 -2.51
C ASN A 372 11.94 16.84 -1.63
N ASN A 373 12.52 15.91 -0.88
CA ASN A 373 11.78 15.01 0.02
C ASN A 373 10.97 15.75 1.10
N SER A 374 11.43 16.92 1.54
CA SER A 374 10.72 17.75 2.53
C SER A 374 9.41 18.29 1.94
N LYS A 375 9.44 18.77 0.70
CA LYS A 375 8.27 19.22 -0.04
C LYS A 375 7.23 18.09 -0.26
N ILE A 376 7.70 16.91 -0.63
CA ILE A 376 6.83 15.73 -0.80
C ILE A 376 6.14 15.36 0.53
N LYS A 377 6.89 15.35 1.64
CA LYS A 377 6.34 15.12 2.97
C LYS A 377 5.33 16.21 3.38
N GLU A 378 5.59 17.48 3.00
CA GLU A 378 4.68 18.59 3.22
C GLU A 378 3.37 18.40 2.48
N ILE A 379 3.40 18.04 1.19
CA ILE A 379 2.22 17.70 0.39
C ILE A 379 1.42 16.59 1.09
N LYS A 380 2.06 15.47 1.41
CA LYS A 380 1.38 14.35 2.09
C LYS A 380 0.74 14.77 3.41
N ARG A 381 1.43 15.58 4.21
CA ARG A 381 0.92 16.10 5.48
C ARG A 381 -0.29 17.02 5.29
N ASN A 382 -0.25 17.90 4.28
CA ASN A 382 -1.35 18.83 4.00
C ASN A 382 -2.59 18.10 3.51
N LEU A 383 -2.42 17.13 2.60
CA LEU A 383 -3.49 16.27 2.11
C LEU A 383 -4.13 15.42 3.22
N ASN A 384 -3.32 14.83 4.12
CA ASN A 384 -3.82 14.07 5.27
C ASN A 384 -4.65 14.90 6.28
N ARG A 385 -4.64 16.22 6.18
CA ARG A 385 -5.49 17.10 7.01
C ARG A 385 -6.88 17.32 6.41
N LEU A 386 -7.09 16.92 5.18
CA LEU A 386 -8.39 17.06 4.53
C LEU A 386 -9.34 15.97 5.04
N PRO A 387 -10.49 16.33 5.63
CA PRO A 387 -11.36 15.35 6.31
C PRO A 387 -12.15 14.47 5.35
N PHE A 388 -12.01 14.68 4.05
CA PHE A 388 -12.68 13.94 2.99
C PHE A 388 -11.76 13.02 2.20
N LEU A 389 -10.46 12.98 2.56
CA LEU A 389 -9.48 12.05 2.01
C LEU A 389 -9.13 10.97 3.03
N GLY A 390 -9.03 9.72 2.56
CA GLY A 390 -8.63 8.55 3.33
C GLY A 390 -7.16 8.24 3.10
N ASN A 391 -6.87 7.11 2.42
CA ASN A 391 -5.50 6.75 2.08
C ASN A 391 -4.94 7.66 0.98
N ILE A 392 -3.65 8.01 1.10
CA ILE A 392 -2.94 8.85 0.14
C ILE A 392 -1.60 8.22 -0.15
N ASP A 393 -1.44 7.76 -1.39
CA ASP A 393 -0.17 7.24 -1.89
C ASP A 393 0.48 8.25 -2.83
N ILE A 394 1.76 8.53 -2.58
CA ILE A 394 2.55 9.45 -3.38
C ILE A 394 3.77 8.70 -3.91
N ASN A 395 3.83 8.58 -5.23
CA ASN A 395 4.94 7.99 -5.95
C ASN A 395 5.69 9.08 -6.71
N VAL A 396 7.02 9.00 -6.71
CA VAL A 396 7.89 9.94 -7.40
C VAL A 396 8.66 9.18 -8.45
N ASN A 397 8.51 9.62 -9.71
CA ASN A 397 9.08 8.94 -10.87
C ASN A 397 10.05 9.86 -11.61
N ASP A 398 11.27 9.39 -11.83
CA ASP A 398 12.26 10.10 -12.65
C ASP A 398 11.83 10.07 -14.12
N VAL A 399 11.74 11.23 -14.77
CA VAL A 399 11.40 11.37 -16.19
C VAL A 399 12.52 12.01 -17.01
N GLY A 400 13.63 12.35 -16.38
CA GLY A 400 14.82 12.94 -16.98
C GLY A 400 15.98 13.04 -15.98
N GLU A 401 17.09 13.66 -16.37
CA GLU A 401 18.25 13.79 -15.46
C GLU A 401 17.96 14.66 -14.22
N ASP A 402 17.13 15.69 -14.37
CA ASP A 402 16.82 16.67 -13.33
C ASP A 402 15.29 16.91 -13.20
N LEU A 403 14.44 15.99 -13.71
CA LEU A 403 12.99 16.12 -13.73
C LEU A 403 12.33 14.91 -13.09
N GLN A 404 11.34 15.17 -12.22
CA GLN A 404 10.50 14.15 -11.61
C GLN A 404 9.01 14.44 -11.78
N ASN A 405 8.22 13.40 -11.97
CA ASN A 405 6.77 13.45 -11.83
C ASN A 405 6.37 13.02 -10.41
N ILE A 406 5.30 13.61 -9.90
CA ILE A 406 4.64 13.16 -8.68
C ILE A 406 3.29 12.59 -9.08
N ASP A 407 3.11 11.30 -8.83
CA ASP A 407 1.83 10.62 -8.98
C ASP A 407 1.19 10.48 -7.60
N ILE A 408 0.01 11.10 -7.44
CA ILE A 408 -0.75 11.11 -6.18
C ILE A 408 -2.03 10.34 -6.43
N ASP A 409 -2.16 9.21 -5.75
CA ASP A 409 -3.39 8.41 -5.73
C ASP A 409 -4.10 8.59 -4.40
N ILE A 410 -5.37 8.99 -4.45
CA ILE A 410 -6.17 9.29 -3.27
C ILE A 410 -7.42 8.42 -3.20
N GLU A 411 -7.78 8.04 -2.00
CA GLU A 411 -9.05 7.39 -1.70
C GLU A 411 -9.96 8.41 -1.00
N GLU A 412 -11.15 8.67 -1.57
CA GLU A 412 -12.15 9.54 -0.96
C GLU A 412 -13.02 8.78 0.02
N ILE A 413 -13.19 9.33 1.21
CA ILE A 413 -14.04 8.76 2.25
C ILE A 413 -15.41 9.45 2.32
N GLN A 414 -16.32 8.88 3.10
CA GLN A 414 -17.63 9.50 3.36
C GLN A 414 -17.46 10.79 4.15
N THR A 415 -18.10 11.86 3.70
CA THR A 415 -17.95 13.23 4.21
C THR A 415 -19.11 13.67 5.08
N GLY A 416 -20.26 13.01 4.93
CA GLY A 416 -21.47 13.27 5.70
C GLY A 416 -21.43 12.58 7.07
N SER A 417 -21.82 13.30 8.11
CA SER A 417 -22.00 12.75 9.45
C SER A 417 -23.31 13.23 10.07
N PHE A 418 -23.97 12.32 10.77
CA PHE A 418 -25.18 12.60 11.53
C PHE A 418 -24.93 12.24 13.00
N ASN A 419 -25.13 13.20 13.89
CA ASN A 419 -24.90 13.06 15.30
C ASN A 419 -26.21 13.30 16.07
N VAL A 420 -26.49 12.45 17.06
CA VAL A 420 -27.61 12.61 17.98
C VAL A 420 -27.09 12.45 19.39
N GLY A 421 -27.45 13.36 20.25
CA GLY A 421 -27.11 13.34 21.67
C GLY A 421 -28.30 13.63 22.56
N LEU A 422 -28.39 12.94 23.67
CA LEU A 422 -29.33 13.21 24.77
C LEU A 422 -28.53 13.50 26.03
N SER A 423 -28.88 14.55 26.74
CA SER A 423 -28.27 14.84 28.02
C SER A 423 -29.33 15.28 29.03
N VAL A 424 -29.04 15.09 30.32
CA VAL A 424 -29.92 15.54 31.41
C VAL A 424 -29.09 16.35 32.38
N GLY A 425 -29.48 17.60 32.54
CA GLY A 425 -28.86 18.56 33.48
C GLY A 425 -29.81 19.02 34.57
N THR A 426 -29.28 19.41 35.71
CA THR A 426 -30.09 19.88 36.86
C THR A 426 -30.73 21.24 36.61
N LEU A 427 -30.16 22.08 35.75
CA LEU A 427 -30.64 23.41 35.43
C LEU A 427 -31.50 23.40 34.14
N ASP A 428 -31.04 22.74 33.11
CA ASP A 428 -31.64 22.78 31.77
C ASP A 428 -32.61 21.61 31.50
N GLY A 429 -32.72 20.67 32.45
CA GLY A 429 -33.54 19.49 32.29
C GLY A 429 -32.97 18.51 31.24
N ALA A 430 -33.87 17.84 30.52
CA ALA A 430 -33.50 16.98 29.38
C ALA A 430 -33.19 17.86 28.16
N SER A 431 -32.04 17.60 27.53
CA SER A 431 -31.60 18.29 26.31
C SER A 431 -31.42 17.28 25.18
N PHE A 432 -31.83 17.67 24.00
CA PHE A 432 -31.65 16.92 22.75
C PHE A 432 -30.79 17.76 21.81
N VAL A 433 -29.74 17.14 21.29
CA VAL A 433 -28.85 17.71 20.27
C VAL A 433 -28.83 16.83 19.06
N SER A 434 -29.04 17.40 17.89
CA SER A 434 -28.91 16.69 16.62
C SER A 434 -28.11 17.55 15.65
N GLY A 435 -27.19 16.94 14.94
CA GLY A 435 -26.33 17.61 13.98
C GLY A 435 -26.19 16.80 12.68
N LEU A 436 -26.29 17.52 11.56
CA LEU A 436 -25.94 17.02 10.23
C LEU A 436 -24.75 17.85 9.73
N LYS A 437 -23.67 17.21 9.35
CA LYS A 437 -22.48 17.87 8.86
C LYS A 437 -21.99 17.22 7.59
N GLU A 438 -21.71 18.02 6.58
CA GLU A 438 -21.04 17.64 5.34
C GLU A 438 -19.73 18.43 5.21
N THR A 439 -18.61 17.74 5.05
CA THR A 439 -17.28 18.37 5.04
C THR A 439 -16.74 18.68 3.64
N ASN A 440 -17.42 18.21 2.60
CA ASN A 440 -17.01 18.43 1.21
C ASN A 440 -18.24 18.66 0.30
N ILE A 441 -19.04 19.68 0.61
CA ILE A 441 -20.27 19.93 -0.14
C ILE A 441 -19.98 20.12 -1.63
N ASN A 442 -20.65 19.33 -2.47
CA ASN A 442 -20.49 19.33 -3.92
C ASN A 442 -19.02 19.23 -4.40
N GLY A 443 -18.15 18.58 -3.64
CA GLY A 443 -16.74 18.40 -4.01
C GLY A 443 -15.86 19.65 -3.91
N THR A 444 -16.35 20.72 -3.28
CA THR A 444 -15.66 22.04 -3.20
C THR A 444 -14.73 22.19 -2.01
N GLY A 445 -14.64 21.19 -1.12
CA GLY A 445 -13.88 21.26 0.13
C GLY A 445 -14.50 22.18 1.19
N ARG A 446 -15.73 22.63 0.99
CA ARG A 446 -16.48 23.47 1.94
C ARG A 446 -17.24 22.60 2.91
N THR A 447 -17.30 23.06 4.16
CA THR A 447 -18.10 22.40 5.20
C THR A 447 -19.45 23.12 5.35
N LEU A 448 -20.51 22.32 5.46
CA LEU A 448 -21.84 22.77 5.85
C LEU A 448 -22.28 21.95 7.06
N GLU A 449 -22.76 22.63 8.10
CA GLU A 449 -23.20 21.99 9.33
C GLU A 449 -24.52 22.60 9.78
N PHE A 450 -25.50 21.77 10.03
CA PHE A 450 -26.78 22.13 10.61
C PHE A 450 -26.89 21.49 12.00
N LEU A 451 -27.17 22.29 13.02
CA LEU A 451 -27.30 21.84 14.40
C LEU A 451 -28.64 22.27 14.97
N ILE A 452 -29.26 21.35 15.69
CA ILE A 452 -30.44 21.57 16.51
C ILE A 452 -30.06 21.26 17.95
N ASN A 453 -30.30 22.20 18.83
CA ASN A 453 -30.15 22.02 20.28
C ASN A 453 -31.43 22.47 20.95
N THR A 454 -32.12 21.59 21.65
CA THR A 454 -33.37 21.89 22.33
C THR A 454 -33.35 21.31 23.74
N ASN A 455 -33.80 22.12 24.67
CA ASN A 455 -34.04 21.75 26.06
C ASN A 455 -35.36 22.37 26.56
N LYS A 456 -35.66 22.22 27.86
CA LYS A 456 -36.91 22.74 28.46
C LYS A 456 -37.09 24.27 28.26
N ASN A 457 -35.98 25.03 28.25
CA ASN A 457 -35.99 26.47 28.31
C ASN A 457 -35.56 27.15 27.00
N ASN A 458 -34.93 26.39 26.08
CA ASN A 458 -34.33 26.95 24.88
C ASN A 458 -34.46 26.01 23.68
N ARG A 459 -34.69 26.62 22.50
CA ARG A 459 -34.58 25.97 21.19
C ARG A 459 -33.58 26.74 20.34
N GLU A 460 -32.52 26.09 19.91
CA GLU A 460 -31.49 26.72 19.09
C GLU A 460 -31.34 25.94 17.78
N PHE A 461 -31.39 26.66 16.67
CA PHE A 461 -31.09 26.15 15.33
C PHE A 461 -29.89 26.93 14.80
N SER A 462 -28.87 26.23 14.35
CA SER A 462 -27.69 26.87 13.76
C SER A 462 -27.34 26.28 12.43
N LEU A 463 -26.98 27.13 11.49
CA LEU A 463 -26.41 26.77 10.19
C LEU A 463 -25.02 27.39 10.12
N ASN A 464 -24.03 26.52 10.01
CA ASN A 464 -22.62 26.90 9.93
C ASN A 464 -22.07 26.50 8.58
N THR A 465 -21.30 27.37 7.95
CA THR A 465 -20.53 27.04 6.76
C THR A 465 -19.11 27.56 6.91
N SER A 466 -18.13 26.81 6.39
CA SER A 466 -16.74 27.25 6.37
C SER A 466 -16.07 26.90 5.06
N ASP A 467 -15.23 27.82 4.59
CA ASP A 467 -14.37 27.69 3.43
C ASP A 467 -12.96 28.12 3.83
N LYS A 468 -11.99 27.21 3.70
CA LYS A 468 -10.58 27.46 4.07
C LYS A 468 -9.90 28.40 3.06
N PHE A 469 -10.37 28.42 1.82
CA PHE A 469 -9.77 29.19 0.73
C PHE A 469 -10.82 30.12 0.10
N PHE A 470 -11.35 31.04 0.89
CA PHE A 470 -12.35 31.98 0.40
C PHE A 470 -11.75 32.96 -0.61
N LEU A 471 -12.39 33.12 -1.77
CA LEU A 471 -11.94 33.97 -2.87
C LEU A 471 -10.49 33.68 -3.34
N SER A 472 -10.12 32.39 -3.42
CA SER A 472 -8.80 31.94 -3.86
C SER A 472 -7.61 32.47 -3.03
N SER A 473 -7.87 32.86 -1.78
CA SER A 473 -6.85 33.29 -0.81
C SER A 473 -6.82 32.33 0.38
N ASP A 474 -5.70 32.30 1.12
CA ASP A 474 -5.54 31.49 2.34
C ASP A 474 -6.38 32.01 3.52
N VAL A 475 -7.50 32.67 3.23
CA VAL A 475 -8.40 33.21 4.22
C VAL A 475 -9.47 32.19 4.57
N ASN A 476 -9.43 31.70 5.80
CA ASN A 476 -10.49 30.85 6.32
C ASN A 476 -11.73 31.67 6.66
N HIS A 477 -12.78 31.49 5.87
CA HIS A 477 -14.06 32.16 6.08
C HIS A 477 -15.03 31.22 6.78
N LYS A 478 -15.63 31.72 7.86
CA LYS A 478 -16.70 31.03 8.59
C LYS A 478 -17.92 31.91 8.69
N TYR A 479 -19.05 31.37 8.31
CA TYR A 479 -20.34 32.02 8.46
C TYR A 479 -21.23 31.16 9.34
N SER A 480 -21.89 31.79 10.33
CA SER A 480 -22.79 31.13 11.26
C SER A 480 -24.06 31.96 11.42
N THR A 481 -25.19 31.31 11.18
CA THR A 481 -26.52 31.89 11.45
C THR A 481 -27.16 31.08 12.55
N LYS A 482 -27.69 31.78 13.58
CA LYS A 482 -28.35 31.14 14.71
C LYS A 482 -29.74 31.75 14.91
N TYR A 483 -30.72 30.88 15.11
CA TYR A 483 -32.01 31.21 15.62
C TYR A 483 -32.18 30.65 17.03
N LYS A 484 -32.52 31.44 17.98
CA LYS A 484 -32.73 31.04 19.37
C LYS A 484 -34.07 31.51 19.87
N GLU A 485 -34.87 30.61 20.41
CA GLU A 485 -36.13 30.85 21.07
C GLU A 485 -35.97 30.47 22.56
N ASN A 486 -36.35 31.34 23.45
CA ASN A 486 -36.32 31.12 24.89
C ASN A 486 -37.76 31.09 25.39
N ASP A 487 -38.17 30.05 26.04
CA ASP A 487 -39.42 29.98 26.82
C ASP A 487 -39.09 30.51 28.22
N PHE A 488 -39.75 31.57 28.65
CA PHE A 488 -39.61 32.21 29.97
C PHE A 488 -40.60 31.62 30.96
#